data_799c269c8d18073a7a28b8c82a1694f8
#
_entry.id   799c269c8d18073a7a28b8c82a1694f8
#
_cell.length_a   1.000
_cell.length_b   1.000
_cell.length_c   1.000
_cell.angle_alpha   90.00
_cell.angle_beta   90.00
_cell.angle_gamma   90.00
#
_symmetry.space_group_name_H-M   'P 1'
#
loop_
_entity.id
_entity.type
_entity.pdbx_description
1 polymer ?
#
loop_
_entity_poly.entity_id
_entity_poly.type
_entity_poly.pdbx_seq_one_letter_code
_entity_poly.pdbx_strand_id
1 'polypeptide(L)'
;MRVLRPAGERPGFAKAADALLGGHPVELPQPRTEFLRWLGANRPVVFHGSQRNDLTELSTERRSTDATAWGNQRAVYASSDPVWSIYFATLRRDNGWQGTRNGTLGIGGGRRYYFFAHNRGSASPARFGPGSLYLLPPDTFEAEQPLLRLFDTAHLVSRVPVRPLARIDVTPEDFPFRDRIGYYRDGEPAWISLLRG
;
A
#
# COMPACT_ATOMS: atom_id res chain seq x y z
N MET A 1 -13.95 1.51 9.96
CA MET A 1 -13.51 1.84 8.59
C MET A 1 -13.08 3.30 8.51
N ARG A 2 -11.96 3.61 7.88
CA ARG A 2 -11.35 4.95 7.82
C ARG A 2 -11.48 5.53 6.42
N VAL A 3 -11.64 6.84 6.28
CA VAL A 3 -11.81 7.48 4.98
C VAL A 3 -10.76 8.56 4.74
N LEU A 4 -10.18 8.57 3.54
CA LEU A 4 -9.39 9.70 3.05
C LEU A 4 -10.07 10.30 1.83
N ARG A 5 -10.07 11.63 1.77
CA ARG A 5 -10.51 12.41 0.62
C ARG A 5 -9.39 12.47 -0.43
N PRO A 6 -9.68 12.79 -1.70
CA PRO A 6 -8.64 13.04 -2.69
C PRO A 6 -7.59 14.02 -2.16
N ALA A 7 -6.32 13.75 -2.46
CA ALA A 7 -5.27 14.70 -2.20
C ALA A 7 -5.35 15.84 -3.23
N GLY A 8 -5.50 17.08 -2.75
CA GLY A 8 -5.42 18.27 -3.60
C GLY A 8 -3.99 18.54 -4.03
N GLU A 9 -3.84 19.31 -5.10
CA GLU A 9 -2.54 19.84 -5.50
C GLU A 9 -2.04 20.87 -4.47
N ARG A 10 -0.74 20.84 -4.21
CA ARG A 10 -0.05 21.83 -3.39
C ARG A 10 1.17 22.37 -4.13
N PRO A 11 1.60 23.61 -3.84
CA PRO A 11 2.83 24.15 -4.42
C PRO A 11 4.01 23.20 -4.25
N GLY A 12 4.72 22.94 -5.35
CA GLY A 12 5.90 22.07 -5.36
C GLY A 12 5.64 20.58 -5.60
N PHE A 13 4.40 20.08 -5.56
CA PHE A 13 4.12 18.66 -5.79
C PHE A 13 4.53 18.21 -7.19
N ALA A 14 4.17 18.94 -8.22
CA ALA A 14 4.53 18.62 -9.60
C ALA A 14 6.05 18.59 -9.80
N LYS A 15 6.74 19.64 -9.33
CA LYS A 15 8.22 19.75 -9.42
C LYS A 15 8.92 18.60 -8.68
N ALA A 16 8.45 18.26 -7.47
CA ALA A 16 9.03 17.15 -6.70
C ALA A 16 8.79 15.80 -7.38
N ALA A 17 7.61 15.60 -7.98
CA ALA A 17 7.29 14.39 -8.72
C ALA A 17 8.18 14.23 -9.96
N ASP A 18 8.37 15.29 -10.74
CA ASP A 18 9.20 15.26 -11.94
C ASP A 18 10.68 15.01 -11.60
N ALA A 19 11.20 15.62 -10.53
CA ALA A 19 12.54 15.37 -10.05
C ALA A 19 12.71 13.92 -9.57
N LEU A 20 11.77 13.41 -8.77
CA LEU A 20 11.79 12.03 -8.25
C LEU A 20 11.78 11.00 -9.38
N LEU A 21 10.87 11.14 -10.33
CA LEU A 21 10.72 10.22 -11.45
C LEU A 21 11.87 10.36 -12.48
N GLY A 22 12.49 11.53 -12.54
CA GLY A 22 13.71 11.78 -13.33
C GLY A 22 14.99 11.26 -12.67
N GLY A 23 14.91 10.64 -11.48
CA GLY A 23 16.07 10.12 -10.76
C GLY A 23 16.94 11.20 -10.11
N HIS A 24 16.42 12.40 -9.96
CA HIS A 24 17.15 13.50 -9.32
C HIS A 24 16.93 13.51 -7.80
N PRO A 25 17.95 13.89 -7.02
CA PRO A 25 17.79 14.11 -5.59
C PRO A 25 16.70 15.15 -5.32
N VAL A 26 15.76 14.83 -4.45
CA VAL A 26 14.66 15.73 -4.09
C VAL A 26 14.24 15.52 -2.64
N GLU A 27 14.05 16.63 -1.93
CA GLU A 27 13.35 16.61 -0.65
C GLU A 27 11.84 16.48 -0.89
N LEU A 28 11.25 15.43 -0.34
CA LEU A 28 9.83 15.15 -0.58
C LEU A 28 8.94 16.08 0.24
N PRO A 29 7.90 16.66 -0.37
CA PRO A 29 6.95 17.53 0.31
C PRO A 29 6.26 16.84 1.50
N GLN A 30 5.95 17.63 2.51
CA GLN A 30 5.23 17.17 3.70
C GLN A 30 3.77 17.68 3.71
N PRO A 31 2.81 16.93 4.25
CA PRO A 31 2.95 15.54 4.70
C PRO A 31 3.20 14.58 3.53
N ARG A 32 4.18 13.69 3.68
CA ARG A 32 4.62 12.78 2.60
C ARG A 32 3.47 11.94 2.03
N THR A 33 2.59 11.46 2.87
CA THR A 33 1.42 10.67 2.42
C THR A 33 0.49 11.45 1.50
N GLU A 34 0.30 12.75 1.72
CA GLU A 34 -0.51 13.57 0.82
C GLU A 34 0.17 13.74 -0.54
N PHE A 35 1.47 14.02 -0.55
CA PHE A 35 2.26 14.08 -1.79
C PHE A 35 2.17 12.76 -2.57
N LEU A 36 2.38 11.62 -1.91
CA LEU A 36 2.34 10.30 -2.56
C LEU A 36 0.95 9.98 -3.12
N ARG A 37 -0.11 10.34 -2.43
CA ARG A 37 -1.49 10.17 -2.92
C ARG A 37 -1.78 11.08 -4.12
N TRP A 38 -1.28 12.31 -4.10
CA TRP A 38 -1.35 13.20 -5.26
C TRP A 38 -0.54 12.62 -6.42
N LEU A 39 0.67 12.11 -6.17
CA LEU A 39 1.54 11.48 -7.17
C LEU A 39 0.83 10.33 -7.88
N GLY A 40 0.23 9.40 -7.14
CA GLY A 40 -0.51 8.26 -7.71
C GLY A 40 -1.76 8.66 -8.51
N ALA A 41 -2.36 9.82 -8.19
CA ALA A 41 -3.49 10.34 -8.93
C ALA A 41 -3.11 11.13 -10.20
N ASN A 42 -1.89 11.65 -10.29
CA ASN A 42 -1.48 12.61 -11.33
C ASN A 42 -0.28 12.15 -12.18
N ARG A 43 0.33 11.01 -11.86
CA ARG A 43 1.46 10.44 -12.63
C ARG A 43 1.20 8.95 -12.87
N PRO A 44 1.70 8.38 -13.98
CA PRO A 44 1.54 6.96 -14.31
C PRO A 44 2.50 6.11 -13.44
N VAL A 45 2.15 5.94 -12.19
CA VAL A 45 2.92 5.13 -11.23
C VAL A 45 2.02 4.28 -10.36
N VAL A 46 2.51 3.11 -9.96
CA VAL A 46 1.92 2.26 -8.93
C VAL A 46 2.94 2.00 -7.83
N PHE A 47 2.48 1.57 -6.67
CA PHE A 47 3.30 1.52 -5.46
C PHE A 47 3.45 0.09 -4.95
N HIS A 48 4.69 -0.27 -4.57
CA HIS A 48 4.99 -1.53 -3.89
C HIS A 48 5.71 -1.24 -2.57
N GLY A 49 5.17 -1.75 -1.47
CA GLY A 49 5.78 -1.62 -0.15
C GLY A 49 6.66 -2.82 0.21
N SER A 50 7.88 -2.57 0.67
CA SER A 50 8.82 -3.61 1.10
C SER A 50 9.62 -3.18 2.33
N GLN A 51 10.02 -4.16 3.16
CA GLN A 51 11.01 -3.94 4.21
C GLN A 51 12.45 -3.94 3.66
N ARG A 52 12.65 -4.43 2.44
CA ARG A 52 13.92 -4.37 1.73
C ARG A 52 14.10 -3.02 1.06
N ASN A 53 15.32 -2.52 1.07
CA ASN A 53 15.71 -1.23 0.47
C ASN A 53 16.68 -1.38 -0.72
N ASP A 54 16.94 -2.62 -1.15
CA ASP A 54 17.93 -3.00 -2.14
C ASP A 54 17.35 -3.64 -3.40
N LEU A 55 16.03 -3.55 -3.61
CA LEU A 55 15.39 -4.15 -4.77
C LEU A 55 15.66 -3.32 -6.03
N THR A 56 16.44 -3.86 -6.95
CA THR A 56 16.65 -3.32 -8.30
C THR A 56 15.64 -3.88 -9.31
N GLU A 57 15.01 -5.00 -8.96
CA GLU A 57 13.94 -5.64 -9.71
C GLU A 57 13.03 -6.38 -8.74
N LEU A 58 11.74 -6.31 -8.96
CA LEU A 58 10.75 -7.09 -8.24
C LEU A 58 10.44 -8.36 -9.05
N SER A 59 10.68 -9.54 -8.46
CA SER A 59 10.43 -10.82 -9.11
C SER A 59 9.04 -11.36 -8.81
N THR A 60 8.54 -12.23 -9.68
CA THR A 60 7.26 -12.94 -9.51
C THR A 60 7.37 -14.21 -8.67
N GLU A 61 8.56 -14.56 -8.19
CA GLU A 61 8.81 -15.82 -7.47
C GLU A 61 8.15 -15.87 -6.09
N ARG A 62 7.92 -14.71 -5.48
CA ARG A 62 7.32 -14.63 -4.17
C ARG A 62 5.82 -14.92 -4.25
N ARG A 63 5.36 -15.94 -3.53
CA ARG A 63 3.94 -16.18 -3.27
C ARG A 63 3.47 -15.29 -2.12
N SER A 64 2.37 -14.59 -2.32
CA SER A 64 1.60 -14.05 -1.21
C SER A 64 0.85 -15.20 -0.53
N THR A 65 0.60 -15.08 0.78
CA THR A 65 -0.34 -15.93 1.50
C THR A 65 -1.60 -15.11 1.73
N ASP A 66 -2.59 -15.29 0.87
CA ASP A 66 -3.87 -14.57 0.94
C ASP A 66 -5.02 -15.59 1.01
N ALA A 67 -6.17 -15.15 1.52
CA ALA A 67 -7.38 -15.96 1.57
C ALA A 67 -8.04 -16.11 0.19
N THR A 68 -7.65 -15.31 -0.80
CA THR A 68 -8.24 -15.29 -2.14
C THR A 68 -7.29 -15.88 -3.18
N ALA A 69 -7.86 -16.48 -4.24
CA ALA A 69 -7.07 -16.97 -5.38
C ALA A 69 -6.31 -15.82 -6.07
N TRP A 70 -6.86 -14.62 -6.10
CA TRP A 70 -6.22 -13.43 -6.63
C TRP A 70 -4.95 -13.08 -5.84
N GLY A 71 -5.01 -13.08 -4.52
CA GLY A 71 -3.87 -12.78 -3.65
C GLY A 71 -2.79 -13.87 -3.61
N ASN A 72 -3.04 -15.07 -4.15
CA ASN A 72 -2.13 -16.23 -4.09
C ASN A 72 -1.43 -16.54 -5.43
N GLN A 73 -1.31 -15.57 -6.32
CA GLN A 73 -0.61 -15.73 -7.59
C GLN A 73 0.90 -15.58 -7.43
N ARG A 74 1.67 -16.16 -8.37
CA ARG A 74 3.07 -15.79 -8.57
C ARG A 74 3.12 -14.51 -9.38
N ALA A 75 3.25 -13.37 -8.68
CA ALA A 75 3.17 -12.05 -9.30
C ALA A 75 3.90 -11.01 -8.45
N VAL A 76 4.21 -9.88 -9.07
CA VAL A 76 4.55 -8.64 -8.37
C VAL A 76 3.24 -7.97 -7.96
N TYR A 77 3.03 -7.80 -6.66
CA TYR A 77 1.88 -7.11 -6.11
C TYR A 77 2.17 -5.63 -5.95
N ALA A 78 1.25 -4.80 -6.37
CA ALA A 78 1.32 -3.35 -6.22
C ALA A 78 -0.05 -2.76 -5.88
N SER A 79 -0.10 -1.47 -5.68
CA SER A 79 -1.33 -0.73 -5.45
C SER A 79 -1.30 0.60 -6.19
N SER A 80 -2.43 1.03 -6.71
CA SER A 80 -2.62 2.42 -7.15
C SER A 80 -2.71 3.40 -5.97
N ASP A 81 -2.84 2.88 -4.73
CA ASP A 81 -2.94 3.66 -3.50
C ASP A 81 -1.67 3.50 -2.65
N PRO A 82 -0.91 4.57 -2.40
CA PRO A 82 0.32 4.51 -1.62
C PRO A 82 0.09 4.15 -0.14
N VAL A 83 -1.05 4.49 0.44
CA VAL A 83 -1.32 4.25 1.87
C VAL A 83 -1.30 2.76 2.18
N TRP A 84 -1.90 1.94 1.30
CA TRP A 84 -1.88 0.49 1.43
C TRP A 84 -0.45 -0.07 1.29
N SER A 85 0.33 0.46 0.35
CA SER A 85 1.73 0.07 0.16
C SER A 85 2.63 0.53 1.31
N ILE A 86 2.42 1.73 1.87
CA ILE A 86 3.14 2.21 3.07
C ILE A 86 2.87 1.29 4.27
N TYR A 87 1.62 0.84 4.46
CA TYR A 87 1.29 -0.14 5.50
C TYR A 87 2.19 -1.37 5.40
N PHE A 88 2.31 -1.98 4.22
CA PHE A 88 3.14 -3.18 4.03
C PHE A 88 4.64 -2.91 4.07
N ALA A 89 5.08 -1.72 3.68
CA ALA A 89 6.48 -1.31 3.80
C ALA A 89 6.91 -1.21 5.27
N THR A 90 6.05 -0.66 6.10
CA THR A 90 6.37 -0.37 7.50
C THR A 90 6.01 -1.52 8.45
N LEU A 91 5.14 -2.45 8.04
CA LEU A 91 4.69 -3.57 8.87
C LEU A 91 5.80 -4.62 9.08
N ARG A 92 6.15 -4.89 10.33
CA ARG A 92 7.06 -5.98 10.74
C ARG A 92 6.30 -7.28 10.89
N ARG A 93 6.70 -8.30 10.12
CA ARG A 93 6.05 -9.63 10.07
C ARG A 93 6.96 -10.76 10.58
N ASP A 94 7.85 -10.41 11.47
CA ASP A 94 8.73 -11.32 12.21
C ASP A 94 8.11 -11.70 13.56
N ASN A 95 8.79 -12.53 14.32
CA ASN A 95 8.54 -12.86 15.73
C ASN A 95 7.06 -12.84 16.17
N GLY A 96 6.38 -13.97 16.05
CA GLY A 96 5.00 -14.14 16.49
C GLY A 96 3.95 -13.47 15.60
N TRP A 97 4.28 -13.11 14.35
CA TRP A 97 3.30 -12.64 13.39
C TRP A 97 2.31 -13.75 13.03
N GLN A 98 1.01 -13.49 13.23
CA GLN A 98 -0.07 -14.46 12.96
C GLN A 98 -0.99 -14.01 11.82
N GLY A 99 -0.88 -12.77 11.36
CA GLY A 99 -1.62 -12.32 10.20
C GLY A 99 -2.28 -10.95 10.32
N THR A 100 -2.75 -10.48 9.18
CA THR A 100 -3.52 -9.24 9.05
C THR A 100 -4.76 -9.48 8.19
N ARG A 101 -5.81 -8.72 8.49
CA ARG A 101 -6.93 -8.48 7.59
C ARG A 101 -6.88 -7.03 7.20
N ASN A 102 -6.88 -6.76 5.92
CA ASN A 102 -6.78 -5.41 5.42
C ASN A 102 -7.51 -5.29 4.09
N GLY A 103 -7.85 -4.08 3.74
CA GLY A 103 -8.47 -3.78 2.47
C GLY A 103 -8.64 -2.29 2.27
N THR A 104 -8.80 -1.91 1.02
CA THR A 104 -9.14 -0.55 0.62
C THR A 104 -10.26 -0.58 -0.41
N LEU A 105 -11.15 0.39 -0.35
CA LEU A 105 -12.32 0.47 -1.20
C LEU A 105 -12.51 1.90 -1.67
N GLY A 106 -12.30 2.14 -2.96
CA GLY A 106 -12.62 3.38 -3.62
C GLY A 106 -14.10 3.43 -3.98
N ILE A 107 -14.77 4.51 -3.62
CA ILE A 107 -16.15 4.82 -4.00
C ILE A 107 -16.13 6.13 -4.78
N GLY A 108 -16.99 6.28 -5.75
CA GLY A 108 -17.07 7.46 -6.61
C GLY A 108 -16.84 8.80 -5.90
N GLY A 109 -16.25 9.79 -6.58
CA GLY A 109 -15.85 11.07 -6.02
C GLY A 109 -14.49 11.05 -5.31
N GLY A 110 -13.65 10.04 -5.57
CA GLY A 110 -12.26 9.96 -5.09
C GLY A 110 -12.11 9.69 -3.60
N ARG A 111 -13.19 9.31 -2.91
CA ARG A 111 -13.13 8.88 -1.52
C ARG A 111 -12.66 7.44 -1.46
N ARG A 112 -11.71 7.17 -0.56
CA ARG A 112 -11.21 5.82 -0.33
C ARG A 112 -11.34 5.45 1.15
N TYR A 113 -11.91 4.28 1.38
CA TYR A 113 -12.12 3.70 2.69
C TYR A 113 -11.03 2.66 2.95
N TYR A 114 -10.54 2.61 4.16
CA TYR A 114 -9.48 1.72 4.59
C TYR A 114 -9.89 0.91 5.79
N PHE A 115 -9.39 -0.29 5.82
CA PHE A 115 -9.57 -1.22 6.91
C PHE A 115 -8.25 -1.96 7.15
N PHE A 116 -7.79 -1.93 8.38
CA PHE A 116 -6.59 -2.64 8.82
C PHE A 116 -6.85 -3.26 10.18
N ALA A 117 -6.62 -4.58 10.31
CA ALA A 117 -6.70 -5.29 11.58
C ALA A 117 -5.61 -6.35 11.66
N HIS A 118 -5.00 -6.48 12.82
CA HIS A 118 -4.04 -7.53 13.12
C HIS A 118 -4.71 -8.66 13.90
N ASN A 119 -4.21 -9.88 13.73
CA ASN A 119 -4.54 -10.95 14.66
C ASN A 119 -4.10 -10.54 16.07
N ARG A 120 -4.89 -10.82 17.10
CA ARG A 120 -4.58 -10.43 18.50
C ARG A 120 -3.26 -11.00 18.98
N GLY A 121 -2.84 -12.19 18.52
CA GLY A 121 -1.53 -12.76 18.80
C GLY A 121 -0.37 -11.98 18.18
N SER A 122 -0.64 -11.13 17.17
CA SER A 122 0.33 -10.22 16.55
C SER A 122 0.37 -8.84 17.21
N ALA A 123 -0.46 -8.59 18.22
CA ALA A 123 -0.56 -7.27 18.85
C ALA A 123 0.76 -6.89 19.53
N SER A 124 1.42 -5.85 19.03
CA SER A 124 2.64 -5.28 19.60
C SER A 124 2.83 -3.86 19.08
N PRO A 125 3.20 -2.89 19.94
CA PRO A 125 3.59 -1.55 19.49
C PRO A 125 4.78 -1.54 18.54
N ALA A 126 5.68 -2.54 18.65
CA ALA A 126 6.87 -2.67 17.81
C ALA A 126 6.59 -3.26 16.41
N ARG A 127 5.31 -3.42 16.02
CA ARG A 127 4.94 -3.98 14.70
C ARG A 127 5.18 -3.06 13.52
N PHE A 128 5.59 -1.82 13.74
CA PHE A 128 5.93 -0.90 12.67
C PHE A 128 7.38 -0.43 12.78
N GLY A 129 8.04 -0.29 11.65
CA GLY A 129 9.40 0.21 11.54
C GLY A 129 9.65 0.80 10.15
N PRO A 130 10.84 1.35 9.88
CA PRO A 130 11.16 1.93 8.59
C PRO A 130 11.10 0.88 7.48
N GLY A 131 10.74 1.31 6.27
CA GLY A 131 10.67 0.47 5.08
C GLY A 131 10.88 1.27 3.81
N SER A 132 10.64 0.65 2.68
CA SER A 132 10.82 1.28 1.36
C SER A 132 9.55 1.17 0.54
N LEU A 133 9.21 2.26 -0.12
CA LEU A 133 8.14 2.35 -1.11
C LEU A 133 8.79 2.45 -2.49
N TYR A 134 8.50 1.49 -3.35
CA TYR A 134 8.96 1.46 -4.73
C TYR A 134 7.87 1.99 -5.65
N LEU A 135 8.23 2.94 -6.50
CA LEU A 135 7.39 3.45 -7.56
C LEU A 135 7.65 2.62 -8.81
N LEU A 136 6.62 2.04 -9.38
CA LEU A 136 6.71 1.12 -10.51
C LEU A 136 5.95 1.68 -11.71
N PRO A 137 6.40 1.42 -12.97
CA PRO A 137 5.63 1.72 -14.16
C PRO A 137 4.35 0.87 -14.16
N PRO A 138 3.20 1.41 -14.57
CA PRO A 138 1.92 0.69 -14.51
C PRO A 138 1.69 -0.32 -15.64
N ASP A 139 2.52 -0.30 -16.69
CA ASP A 139 2.25 -0.89 -18.01
C ASP A 139 1.94 -2.40 -17.99
N THR A 140 2.52 -3.13 -17.04
CA THR A 140 2.34 -4.60 -16.92
C THR A 140 1.36 -5.01 -15.83
N PHE A 141 0.75 -4.04 -15.17
CA PHE A 141 -0.13 -4.30 -14.05
C PHE A 141 -1.60 -4.44 -14.47
N GLU A 142 -2.23 -5.49 -14.00
CA GLU A 142 -3.65 -5.75 -14.12
C GLU A 142 -4.34 -5.45 -12.78
N ALA A 143 -5.49 -4.76 -12.84
CA ALA A 143 -6.28 -4.48 -11.65
C ALA A 143 -7.07 -5.71 -11.21
N GLU A 144 -7.20 -5.89 -9.90
CA GLU A 144 -8.18 -6.82 -9.34
C GLU A 144 -9.58 -6.42 -9.82
N GLN A 145 -10.31 -7.38 -10.40
CA GLN A 145 -11.70 -7.14 -10.78
C GLN A 145 -12.59 -7.45 -9.58
N PRO A 146 -13.14 -6.44 -8.92
CA PRO A 146 -14.05 -6.68 -7.81
C PRO A 146 -15.36 -7.29 -8.31
N LEU A 147 -16.00 -8.10 -7.47
CA LEU A 147 -17.25 -8.81 -7.74
C LEU A 147 -18.38 -7.86 -8.23
N LEU A 148 -18.33 -6.61 -7.80
CA LEU A 148 -19.17 -5.51 -8.27
C LEU A 148 -18.25 -4.45 -8.88
N ARG A 149 -18.32 -4.22 -10.18
CA ARG A 149 -17.51 -3.21 -10.93
C ARG A 149 -17.59 -1.77 -10.40
N LEU A 150 -18.35 -1.54 -9.33
CA LEU A 150 -18.55 -0.24 -8.69
C LEU A 150 -17.46 0.11 -7.67
N PHE A 151 -16.58 -0.87 -7.31
CA PHE A 151 -15.60 -0.72 -6.25
C PHE A 151 -14.19 -0.87 -6.79
N ASP A 152 -13.32 0.08 -6.48
CA ASP A 152 -11.90 0.02 -6.76
C ASP A 152 -11.14 -0.43 -5.50
N THR A 153 -10.52 -1.61 -5.56
CA THR A 153 -9.72 -2.16 -4.46
C THR A 153 -8.28 -1.61 -4.45
N ALA A 154 -7.88 -0.90 -5.48
CA ALA A 154 -6.52 -0.44 -5.73
C ALA A 154 -5.46 -1.55 -5.83
N HIS A 155 -5.85 -2.82 -5.80
CA HIS A 155 -4.93 -3.95 -5.89
C HIS A 155 -4.55 -4.23 -7.33
N LEU A 156 -3.26 -4.41 -7.57
CA LEU A 156 -2.67 -4.59 -8.88
C LEU A 156 -1.67 -5.75 -8.85
N VAL A 157 -1.60 -6.51 -9.93
CA VAL A 157 -0.59 -7.57 -10.10
C VAL A 157 0.07 -7.48 -11.46
N SER A 158 1.39 -7.73 -11.51
CA SER A 158 2.14 -7.97 -12.74
C SER A 158 2.66 -9.41 -12.73
N ARG A 159 2.42 -10.14 -13.83
CA ARG A 159 2.92 -11.52 -14.01
C ARG A 159 4.33 -11.58 -14.59
N VAL A 160 4.94 -10.43 -14.80
CA VAL A 160 6.33 -10.31 -15.23
C VAL A 160 7.13 -9.53 -14.19
N PRO A 161 8.46 -9.73 -14.10
CA PRO A 161 9.32 -8.92 -13.24
C PRO A 161 9.24 -7.44 -13.61
N VAL A 162 9.37 -6.56 -12.60
CA VAL A 162 9.24 -5.10 -12.78
C VAL A 162 10.42 -4.38 -12.15
N ARG A 163 11.03 -3.46 -12.89
CA ARG A 163 12.08 -2.57 -12.37
C ARG A 163 11.47 -1.29 -11.83
N PRO A 164 11.84 -0.87 -10.61
CA PRO A 164 11.39 0.39 -10.06
C PRO A 164 11.86 1.61 -10.83
N LEU A 165 11.01 2.61 -10.96
CA LEU A 165 11.34 3.97 -11.42
C LEU A 165 12.09 4.75 -10.36
N ALA A 166 11.65 4.60 -9.09
CA ALA A 166 12.25 5.27 -7.93
C ALA A 166 11.96 4.47 -6.64
N ARG A 167 12.73 4.77 -5.60
CA ARG A 167 12.53 4.27 -4.24
C ARG A 167 12.46 5.43 -3.26
N ILE A 168 11.58 5.32 -2.31
CA ILE A 168 11.37 6.29 -1.23
C ILE A 168 11.48 5.54 0.09
N ASP A 169 12.29 6.03 1.02
CA ASP A 169 12.28 5.53 2.39
C ASP A 169 11.06 6.07 3.12
N VAL A 170 10.31 5.18 3.76
CA VAL A 170 9.11 5.51 4.53
C VAL A 170 9.26 5.05 5.97
N THR A 171 8.58 5.76 6.86
CA THR A 171 8.59 5.49 8.29
C THR A 171 7.17 5.21 8.79
N PRO A 172 6.99 4.69 10.00
CA PRO A 172 5.65 4.49 10.57
C PRO A 172 4.79 5.75 10.64
N GLU A 173 5.41 6.92 10.70
CA GLU A 173 4.75 8.24 10.73
C GLU A 173 4.08 8.57 9.39
N ASP A 174 4.57 7.99 8.29
CA ASP A 174 3.97 8.13 6.96
C ASP A 174 2.69 7.29 6.80
N PHE A 175 2.43 6.34 7.72
CA PHE A 175 1.20 5.54 7.71
C PHE A 175 0.10 6.22 8.54
N PRO A 176 -0.93 6.82 7.92
CA PRO A 176 -1.89 7.69 8.62
C PRO A 176 -2.83 6.96 9.57
N PHE A 177 -2.82 5.63 9.58
CA PHE A 177 -3.68 4.80 10.41
C PHE A 177 -2.92 3.94 11.43
N ARG A 178 -1.65 4.23 11.70
CA ARG A 178 -0.80 3.47 12.62
C ARG A 178 -1.47 3.24 13.98
N ASP A 179 -2.06 4.28 14.54
CA ASP A 179 -2.69 4.25 15.87
C ASP A 179 -4.16 3.81 15.83
N ARG A 180 -4.62 3.31 14.68
CA ARG A 180 -6.02 2.97 14.43
C ARG A 180 -6.17 1.57 13.82
N ILE A 181 -5.25 0.66 14.15
CA ILE A 181 -5.33 -0.75 13.75
C ILE A 181 -6.36 -1.46 14.62
N GLY A 182 -7.30 -2.14 13.97
CA GLY A 182 -8.23 -3.04 14.62
C GLY A 182 -7.56 -4.37 15.01
N TYR A 183 -8.25 -5.19 15.79
CA TYR A 183 -7.78 -6.52 16.15
C TYR A 183 -8.86 -7.56 15.96
N TYR A 184 -8.48 -8.76 15.52
CA TYR A 184 -9.36 -9.90 15.40
C TYR A 184 -8.77 -11.15 16.09
N ARG A 185 -9.63 -12.15 16.39
CA ARG A 185 -9.23 -13.46 16.91
C ARG A 185 -9.33 -14.51 15.81
N ASP A 186 -8.60 -15.61 15.97
CA ASP A 186 -8.75 -16.78 15.10
C ASP A 186 -10.20 -17.29 15.14
N GLY A 187 -10.68 -17.69 13.97
CA GLY A 187 -12.08 -18.12 13.80
C GLY A 187 -13.12 -17.00 13.76
N GLU A 188 -12.75 -15.75 14.05
CA GLU A 188 -13.67 -14.61 13.99
C GLU A 188 -14.04 -14.29 12.52
N PRO A 189 -15.33 -14.19 12.16
CA PRO A 189 -15.74 -13.82 10.80
C PRO A 189 -15.18 -12.48 10.35
N ALA A 190 -14.81 -12.37 9.06
CA ALA A 190 -14.14 -11.18 8.53
C ALA A 190 -14.99 -9.90 8.68
N TRP A 191 -16.31 -9.99 8.56
CA TRP A 191 -17.21 -8.84 8.67
C TRP A 191 -17.20 -8.19 10.07
N ILE A 192 -16.93 -8.97 11.15
CA ILE A 192 -16.80 -8.41 12.50
C ILE A 192 -15.61 -7.46 12.58
N SER A 193 -14.51 -7.83 11.93
CA SER A 193 -13.33 -6.96 11.87
C SER A 193 -13.60 -5.64 11.12
N LEU A 194 -14.49 -5.66 10.11
CA LEU A 194 -14.92 -4.44 9.39
C LEU A 194 -15.69 -3.46 10.26
N LEU A 195 -16.46 -3.96 11.21
CA LEU A 195 -17.24 -3.12 12.13
C LEU A 195 -16.40 -2.49 13.24
N ARG A 196 -15.27 -3.11 13.60
CA ARG A 196 -14.38 -2.66 14.69
C ARG A 196 -13.18 -1.84 14.20
N GLY A 197 -12.94 -1.78 12.88
CA GLY A 197 -11.79 -1.12 12.25
C GLY A 197 -12.00 0.37 11.85
#